data_1cb8b1352c0fa33818307d4a158be999
#
_entry.id   1cb8b1352c0fa33818307d4a158be999
#
_cell.length_a   1.000
_cell.length_b   1.000
_cell.length_c   1.000
_cell.angle_alpha   90.00
_cell.angle_beta   90.00
_cell.angle_gamma   90.00
#
_symmetry.space_group_name_H-M   'P 1'
#
loop_
_entity.id
_entity.type
_entity.pdbx_description
1 polymer ?
#
loop_
_entity_poly.entity_id
_entity_poly.type
_entity_poly.pdbx_seq_one_letter_code
_entity_poly.pdbx_strand_id
1 'polypeptide(L)' 'MNGLYLVCDGGGTKTDFLLFEKTGRVRGRAQGAGANANFVPPAEAAHTVYAGVMECLAQAGGA' A
#
# COMPACT_ATOMS: atom_id res chain seq x y z
N MET A 1 -11.95 -6.21 -9.33
CA MET A 1 -10.99 -7.25 -8.93
C MET A 1 -11.60 -8.09 -7.83
N ASN A 2 -12.04 -9.26 -8.22
CA ASN A 2 -12.69 -10.15 -7.27
C ASN A 2 -11.67 -10.83 -6.38
N GLY A 3 -11.90 -10.77 -5.07
CA GLY A 3 -11.11 -11.50 -4.11
C GLY A 3 -9.73 -10.94 -3.79
N LEU A 4 -9.47 -9.67 -4.13
CA LEU A 4 -8.25 -8.99 -3.73
C LEU A 4 -8.53 -8.01 -2.60
N TYR A 5 -7.64 -7.99 -1.63
CA TYR A 5 -7.71 -7.11 -0.48
C TYR A 5 -6.39 -6.38 -0.31
N LEU A 6 -6.47 -5.12 0.04
CA LEU A 6 -5.31 -4.29 0.30
C LEU A 6 -5.30 -3.85 1.74
N VAL A 7 -4.18 -4.07 2.41
CA VAL A 7 -3.95 -3.57 3.77
C VAL A 7 -2.85 -2.53 3.71
N CYS A 8 -3.06 -1.42 4.40
CA CYS A 8 -2.11 -0.33 4.48
C CYS A 8 -1.91 -0.01 5.96
N ASP A 9 -0.69 -0.15 6.44
CA ASP A 9 -0.34 0.17 7.83
C ASP A 9 0.63 1.34 7.83
N GLY A 10 0.10 2.52 8.12
CA GLY A 10 0.85 3.77 8.08
C GLY A 10 1.36 4.16 9.45
N GLY A 11 2.67 4.35 9.55
CA GLY A 11 3.30 4.88 10.74
C GLY A 11 3.94 6.23 10.48
N GLY A 12 4.64 6.76 11.49
CA GLY A 12 5.33 8.04 11.36
C GLY A 12 6.56 7.98 10.48
N THR A 13 7.19 6.81 10.37
CA THR A 13 8.45 6.66 9.64
C THR A 13 8.31 5.85 8.36
N LYS A 14 7.33 4.96 8.30
CA LYS A 14 7.13 4.14 7.12
C LYS A 14 5.68 3.70 7.01
N THR A 15 5.30 3.33 5.79
CA THR A 15 3.98 2.77 5.50
C THR A 15 4.18 1.44 4.80
N ASP A 16 3.53 0.40 5.28
CA ASP A 16 3.59 -0.93 4.68
C ASP A 16 2.29 -1.21 3.94
N PHE A 17 2.41 -1.83 2.76
CA PHE A 17 1.27 -2.20 1.92
C PHE A 17 1.33 -3.70 1.64
N LEU A 18 0.18 -4.35 1.69
CA LEU A 18 0.08 -5.77 1.39
C LEU A 18 -1.19 -6.00 0.58
N LEU A 19 -1.02 -6.58 -0.60
CA LEU A 19 -2.13 -6.97 -1.46
C LEU A 19 -2.20 -8.49 -1.47
N PHE A 20 -3.37 -9.04 -1.13
CA PHE A 20 -3.51 -10.48 -1.02
C PHE A 20 -4.88 -10.95 -1.51
N GLU A 21 -4.94 -12.23 -1.86
CA GLU A 21 -6.18 -12.87 -2.29
C GLU A 21 -6.99 -13.32 -1.08
N LYS A 22 -8.27 -13.56 -1.32
CA LYS A 22 -9.18 -14.10 -0.31
C LYS A 22 -8.64 -15.38 0.32
N THR A 23 -7.86 -16.16 -0.43
CA THR A 23 -7.23 -17.39 0.07
C THR A 23 -6.05 -17.13 1.01
N GLY A 24 -5.59 -15.89 1.10
CA GLY A 24 -4.42 -15.52 1.89
C GLY A 24 -3.14 -15.42 1.06
N ARG A 25 -3.20 -15.75 -0.23
CA ARG A 25 -2.02 -15.67 -1.10
C ARG A 25 -1.63 -14.21 -1.33
N VAL A 26 -0.38 -13.88 -1.04
CA VAL A 26 0.14 -12.53 -1.26
C VAL A 26 0.38 -12.31 -2.76
N ARG A 27 -0.16 -11.20 -3.29
CA ARG A 27 -0.02 -10.84 -4.69
C ARG A 27 0.88 -9.64 -4.89
N GLY A 28 1.10 -8.85 -3.86
CA GLY A 28 2.00 -7.71 -3.94
C GLY A 28 2.30 -7.16 -2.57
N ARG A 29 3.46 -6.54 -2.44
CA ARG A 29 3.80 -5.82 -1.23
C ARG A 29 4.70 -4.63 -1.58
N ALA A 30 4.55 -3.58 -0.81
CA ALA A 30 5.33 -2.38 -1.01
C ALA A 30 5.56 -1.70 0.32
N GLN A 31 6.51 -0.78 0.36
CA GLN A 31 6.79 0.02 1.53
C GLN A 31 7.12 1.42 1.08
N GLY A 32 6.60 2.40 1.77
CA GLY A 32 6.84 3.79 1.46
C GLY A 32 7.19 4.60 2.69
N ALA A 33 7.35 5.89 2.52
CA ALA A 33 7.60 6.83 3.60
C ALA A 33 6.41 6.88 4.55
N GLY A 34 6.58 7.46 5.71
CA GLY A 34 5.48 7.59 6.67
C GLY A 34 4.33 8.40 6.10
N ALA A 35 3.11 7.96 6.37
CA ALA A 35 1.89 8.62 5.88
C ALA A 35 0.99 9.09 7.02
N ASN A 36 1.51 9.14 8.24
CA ASN A 36 0.73 9.61 9.39
C ASN A 36 0.55 11.12 9.29
N ALA A 37 -0.70 11.57 9.22
CA ALA A 37 -1.04 12.98 9.04
C ALA A 37 -0.54 13.89 10.17
N ASN A 38 -0.18 13.32 11.31
CA ASN A 38 0.40 14.10 12.42
C ASN A 38 1.87 14.47 12.16
N PHE A 39 2.51 13.83 11.18
CA PHE A 39 3.94 14.00 10.91
C PHE A 39 4.23 14.48 9.50
N VAL A 40 3.30 14.28 8.55
CA VAL A 40 3.48 14.69 7.15
C VAL A 40 2.25 15.43 6.65
N PRO A 41 2.41 16.36 5.71
CA PRO A 41 1.27 17.03 5.10
C PRO A 41 0.33 16.05 4.41
N PRO A 42 -0.98 16.33 4.40
CA PRO A 42 -1.95 15.42 3.76
C PRO A 42 -1.65 15.09 2.30
N ALA A 43 -1.12 16.05 1.54
CA ALA A 43 -0.78 15.81 0.14
C ALA A 43 0.34 14.78 0.00
N GLU A 44 1.34 14.83 0.88
CA GLU A 44 2.43 13.86 0.86
C GLU A 44 1.96 12.48 1.31
N ALA A 45 1.10 12.43 2.32
CA ALA A 45 0.52 11.18 2.79
C ALA A 45 -0.28 10.53 1.68
N ALA A 46 -1.11 11.30 0.98
CA ALA A 46 -1.91 10.79 -0.12
C ALA A 46 -1.03 10.25 -1.25
N HIS A 47 0.05 10.95 -1.58
CA HIS A 47 0.98 10.52 -2.61
C HIS A 47 1.67 9.20 -2.22
N THR A 48 2.09 9.07 -0.97
CA THR A 48 2.70 7.85 -0.46
C THR A 48 1.74 6.66 -0.58
N VAL A 49 0.49 6.85 -0.19
CA VAL A 49 -0.51 5.80 -0.26
C VAL A 49 -0.78 5.41 -1.72
N TYR A 50 -0.95 6.40 -2.59
CA TYR A 50 -1.18 6.16 -4.01
C TYR A 50 -0.03 5.35 -4.63
N ALA A 51 1.20 5.78 -4.39
CA ALA A 51 2.38 5.11 -4.94
C ALA A 51 2.47 3.65 -4.46
N GLY A 52 2.21 3.41 -3.17
CA GLY A 52 2.23 2.06 -2.62
C GLY A 52 1.17 1.16 -3.21
N VAL A 53 -0.03 1.67 -3.37
CA VAL A 53 -1.14 0.93 -3.97
C VAL A 53 -0.80 0.58 -5.42
N MET A 54 -0.30 1.55 -6.19
CA MET A 54 0.05 1.32 -7.59
C MET A 54 1.16 0.29 -7.73
N GLU A 55 2.14 0.31 -6.84
CA GLU A 55 3.21 -0.69 -6.86
C GLU A 55 2.67 -2.09 -6.57
N CYS A 56 1.80 -2.23 -5.58
CA CYS A 56 1.17 -3.52 -5.29
C CYS A 56 0.36 -4.03 -6.48
N LEU A 57 -0.41 -3.16 -7.11
CA LEU A 57 -1.22 -3.52 -8.27
C LEU A 57 -0.35 -3.91 -9.45
N ALA A 58 0.76 -3.22 -9.66
CA ALA A 58 1.69 -3.56 -10.74
C ALA A 58 2.26 -4.95 -10.56
N GLN A 59 2.61 -5.32 -9.33
CA GLN A 59 3.11 -6.67 -9.03
C GLN A 59 2.06 -7.73 -9.33
N ALA A 60 0.82 -7.46 -8.96
CA ALA A 60 -0.27 -8.43 -9.15
C ALA A 60 -0.72 -8.52 -10.61
N GLY A 61 -0.83 -7.38 -11.27
CA GLY A 61 -1.34 -7.32 -12.63
C GLY A 61 -0.28 -7.49 -13.70
N GLY A 62 0.97 -7.19 -13.36
CA GLY A 62 2.08 -7.34 -14.29
C GLY A 62 2.52 -8.78 -14.48
N ALA A 63 1.93 -9.63 -13.70
CA ALA A 63 2.23 -11.05 -13.79
C ALA A 63 1.74 -11.60 -15.11
#